data_2fbb927baff1d13f3db3959b406b1a62
#
_entry.id   2fbb927baff1d13f3db3959b406b1a62
#
_cell.length_a   1.000
_cell.length_b   1.000
_cell.length_c   1.000
_cell.angle_alpha   90.00
_cell.angle_beta   90.00
_cell.angle_gamma   90.00
#
_symmetry.space_group_name_H-M   'P 1'
#
loop_
_entity.id
_entity.type
_entity.pdbx_description
1 polymer ?
#
loop_
_entity_poly.entity_id
_entity_poly.type
_entity_poly.pdbx_seq_one_letter_code
_entity_poly.pdbx_strand_id
1 'polypeptide(L)'
;MYHCHTEYSLLDSCTKYQDYIDLALANGSKALSISEHGKPLNWTEKWNACKQAGLRYIHSVEIYLTESLEEKVRDNYHTVLMARNMDGVKELNALVSKSCDKEHFYYTNRITFDEFLNISSNIISTSACLASPLNKLPDTHPRYMELAQKYDFLEVQAHNHPEQIEFNKRLVALSKKIGKPLIAGTDTHSSSKYKAECRAILLASKHKSYGDEDAFDLTYKTYDELVEMFRVQGALPEEEYLTAIENTNQLYD
;
A
#
# COMPACT_ATOMS: atom_id res chain seq x y z
N MET A 1 9.49 5.02 3.20
CA MET A 1 8.19 5.10 2.49
C MET A 1 8.07 3.91 1.57
N TYR A 2 6.94 3.20 1.57
CA TYR A 2 6.74 1.99 0.74
C TYR A 2 5.37 1.95 0.06
N HIS A 3 4.31 2.47 0.66
CA HIS A 3 2.97 2.55 0.09
C HIS A 3 2.79 3.95 -0.50
N CYS A 4 3.13 4.09 -1.79
CA CYS A 4 3.02 5.37 -2.50
C CYS A 4 2.84 5.17 -4.01
N HIS A 5 2.26 6.18 -4.65
CA HIS A 5 1.76 6.18 -6.01
C HIS A 5 2.31 7.34 -6.82
N THR A 6 2.66 7.08 -8.08
CA THR A 6 3.15 8.09 -9.02
C THR A 6 2.17 8.30 -10.18
N GLU A 7 2.56 9.09 -11.18
CA GLU A 7 1.82 9.27 -12.43
C GLU A 7 1.50 7.96 -13.16
N TYR A 8 2.11 6.85 -12.76
CA TYR A 8 1.82 5.51 -13.30
C TYR A 8 0.66 4.80 -12.58
N SER A 9 0.19 5.32 -11.45
CA SER A 9 -1.15 5.04 -10.91
C SER A 9 -2.15 5.92 -11.66
N LEU A 10 -2.52 5.46 -12.86
CA LEU A 10 -3.19 6.24 -13.88
C LEU A 10 -4.50 6.86 -13.36
N LEU A 11 -4.65 8.17 -13.58
CA LEU A 11 -5.80 8.98 -13.16
C LEU A 11 -5.95 9.12 -11.64
N ASP A 12 -4.91 8.83 -10.87
CA ASP A 12 -4.95 8.97 -9.42
C ASP A 12 -3.75 9.67 -8.80
N SER A 13 -2.65 9.83 -9.52
CA SER A 13 -1.53 10.66 -9.08
C SER A 13 -0.95 11.49 -10.22
N CYS A 14 -0.39 12.65 -9.88
CA CYS A 14 0.36 13.55 -10.76
C CYS A 14 1.84 13.67 -10.34
N THR A 15 2.27 12.89 -9.36
CA THR A 15 3.62 12.94 -8.81
C THR A 15 4.55 12.06 -9.65
N LYS A 16 5.69 12.60 -10.03
CA LYS A 16 6.71 11.81 -10.73
C LYS A 16 7.50 10.98 -9.73
N TYR A 17 7.95 9.80 -10.17
CA TYR A 17 8.82 8.97 -9.32
C TYR A 17 10.12 9.69 -8.94
N GLN A 18 10.62 10.61 -9.77
CA GLN A 18 11.80 11.42 -9.45
C GLN A 18 11.53 12.32 -8.23
N ASP A 19 10.35 12.90 -8.08
CA ASP A 19 9.98 13.69 -6.91
C ASP A 19 10.15 12.88 -5.61
N TYR A 20 9.78 11.60 -5.62
CA TYR A 20 9.94 10.71 -4.45
C TYR A 20 11.40 10.30 -4.21
N ILE A 21 12.19 10.12 -5.27
CA ILE A 21 13.65 9.88 -5.15
C ILE A 21 14.30 11.07 -4.44
N ASP A 22 14.00 12.29 -4.89
CA ASP A 22 14.55 13.52 -4.32
C ASP A 22 14.16 13.69 -2.84
N LEU A 23 12.89 13.43 -2.50
CA LEU A 23 12.39 13.45 -1.13
C LEU A 23 13.05 12.36 -0.26
N ALA A 24 13.21 11.15 -0.77
CA ALA A 24 13.88 10.07 -0.06
C ALA A 24 15.34 10.43 0.28
N LEU A 25 16.07 11.00 -0.67
CA LEU A 25 17.44 11.47 -0.45
C LEU A 25 17.49 12.61 0.57
N ALA A 26 16.61 13.61 0.44
CA ALA A 26 16.55 14.75 1.35
C ALA A 26 16.26 14.33 2.80
N ASN A 27 15.54 13.23 3.00
CA ASN A 27 15.19 12.68 4.31
C ASN A 27 16.12 11.53 4.75
N GLY A 28 17.25 11.31 4.06
CA GLY A 28 18.25 10.31 4.43
C GLY A 28 17.78 8.85 4.30
N SER A 29 16.73 8.59 3.52
CA SER A 29 16.25 7.23 3.25
C SER A 29 17.28 6.44 2.47
N LYS A 30 17.40 5.14 2.74
CA LYS A 30 18.30 4.22 2.04
C LYS A 30 17.59 3.41 0.94
N ALA A 31 16.28 3.35 1.00
CA ALA A 31 15.46 2.59 0.07
C ALA A 31 14.16 3.34 -0.28
N LEU A 32 13.59 2.99 -1.41
CA LEU A 32 12.30 3.49 -1.89
C LEU A 32 11.52 2.34 -2.50
N SER A 33 10.24 2.24 -2.14
CA SER A 33 9.28 1.36 -2.80
C SER A 33 8.12 2.20 -3.33
N ILE A 34 7.68 1.90 -4.55
CA ILE A 34 6.56 2.58 -5.21
C ILE A 34 5.56 1.51 -5.64
N SER A 35 4.40 1.51 -5.00
CA SER A 35 3.36 0.47 -5.11
C SER A 35 2.20 0.94 -6.00
N GLU A 36 2.44 1.06 -7.30
CA GLU A 36 1.41 1.51 -8.23
C GLU A 36 0.17 0.62 -8.20
N HIS A 37 -0.98 1.20 -8.52
CA HIS A 37 -2.26 0.50 -8.60
C HIS A 37 -2.26 -0.64 -9.63
N GLY A 38 -2.43 -1.85 -9.17
CA GLY A 38 -2.64 -3.06 -9.94
C GLY A 38 -1.46 -3.53 -10.79
N LYS A 39 -0.52 -2.66 -11.15
CA LYS A 39 0.61 -2.97 -12.05
C LYS A 39 1.84 -2.15 -11.70
N PRO A 40 3.04 -2.74 -11.55
CA PRO A 40 4.28 -2.02 -11.27
C PRO A 40 4.81 -1.34 -12.56
N LEU A 41 4.01 -0.43 -13.13
CA LEU A 41 4.37 0.23 -14.39
C LEU A 41 5.68 0.97 -14.28
N ASN A 42 6.48 0.91 -15.35
CA ASN A 42 7.77 1.61 -15.47
C ASN A 42 8.79 1.26 -14.36
N TRP A 43 8.71 0.05 -13.79
CA TRP A 43 9.55 -0.32 -12.65
C TRP A 43 11.05 -0.36 -12.99
N THR A 44 11.42 -0.68 -14.23
CA THR A 44 12.82 -0.75 -14.66
C THR A 44 13.51 0.61 -14.67
N GLU A 45 12.80 1.66 -15.11
CA GLU A 45 13.29 3.04 -15.05
C GLU A 45 13.38 3.53 -13.61
N LYS A 46 12.37 3.24 -12.78
CA LYS A 46 12.36 3.55 -11.35
C LYS A 46 13.57 2.89 -10.65
N TRP A 47 13.81 1.62 -10.95
CA TRP A 47 14.96 0.87 -10.41
C TRP A 47 16.28 1.50 -10.83
N ASN A 48 16.44 1.81 -12.13
CA ASN A 48 17.64 2.45 -12.65
C ASN A 48 17.86 3.84 -12.02
N ALA A 49 16.82 4.65 -11.90
CA ALA A 49 16.91 5.99 -11.29
C ALA A 49 17.27 5.89 -9.80
N CYS A 50 16.65 5.00 -9.04
CA CYS A 50 17.03 4.75 -7.64
C CYS A 50 18.49 4.30 -7.52
N LYS A 51 18.93 3.36 -8.36
CA LYS A 51 20.32 2.88 -8.36
C LYS A 51 21.32 4.01 -8.66
N GLN A 52 21.03 4.88 -9.63
CA GLN A 52 21.87 6.04 -9.95
C GLN A 52 21.91 7.04 -8.79
N ALA A 53 20.84 7.19 -8.05
CA ALA A 53 20.73 8.03 -6.88
C ALA A 53 21.33 7.41 -5.59
N GLY A 54 21.80 6.16 -5.65
CA GLY A 54 22.33 5.44 -4.47
C GLY A 54 21.24 4.88 -3.53
N LEU A 55 20.00 4.81 -4.00
CA LEU A 55 18.88 4.23 -3.27
C LEU A 55 18.66 2.77 -3.68
N ARG A 56 18.31 1.92 -2.70
CA ARG A 56 17.77 0.58 -3.00
C ARG A 56 16.31 0.71 -3.45
N TYR A 57 16.00 0.25 -4.66
CA TYR A 57 14.61 0.13 -5.11
C TYR A 57 14.01 -1.19 -4.64
N ILE A 58 12.84 -1.14 -4.00
CA ILE A 58 12.05 -2.30 -3.62
C ILE A 58 10.93 -2.43 -4.64
N HIS A 59 10.95 -3.51 -5.43
CA HIS A 59 9.92 -3.78 -6.42
C HIS A 59 8.60 -4.14 -5.74
N SER A 60 7.55 -3.40 -6.01
CA SER A 60 6.26 -3.52 -5.33
C SER A 60 5.08 -3.19 -6.22
N VAL A 61 3.90 -3.56 -5.77
CA VAL A 61 2.61 -3.24 -6.37
C VAL A 61 1.53 -3.25 -5.30
N GLU A 62 0.57 -2.36 -5.40
CA GLU A 62 -0.71 -2.51 -4.73
C GLU A 62 -1.63 -3.34 -5.62
N ILE A 63 -1.71 -4.65 -5.34
CA ILE A 63 -2.53 -5.58 -6.10
C ILE A 63 -3.94 -5.66 -5.53
N TYR A 64 -4.90 -6.05 -6.37
CA TYR A 64 -6.29 -6.20 -5.98
C TYR A 64 -6.67 -7.66 -5.78
N LEU A 65 -7.34 -7.95 -4.67
CA LEU A 65 -7.83 -9.29 -4.35
C LEU A 65 -9.32 -9.41 -4.62
N THR A 66 -9.75 -10.60 -5.00
CA THR A 66 -11.16 -11.00 -5.08
C THR A 66 -11.33 -12.39 -4.44
N GLU A 67 -12.52 -12.68 -3.91
CA GLU A 67 -12.78 -14.00 -3.36
C GLU A 67 -12.90 -15.06 -4.45
N SER A 68 -13.58 -14.73 -5.55
CA SER A 68 -13.86 -15.64 -6.66
C SER A 68 -13.74 -14.97 -8.02
N LEU A 69 -13.38 -15.77 -9.04
CA LEU A 69 -13.44 -15.36 -10.44
C LEU A 69 -14.73 -15.82 -11.15
N GLU A 70 -15.48 -16.74 -10.53
CA GLU A 70 -16.71 -17.30 -11.09
C GLU A 70 -17.85 -16.28 -11.05
N GLU A 71 -17.91 -15.48 -9.98
CA GLU A 71 -18.89 -14.42 -9.84
C GLU A 71 -18.38 -13.10 -10.43
N LYS A 72 -19.23 -12.42 -11.20
CA LYS A 72 -18.91 -11.10 -11.76
C LYS A 72 -19.17 -9.99 -10.73
N VAL A 73 -18.54 -10.09 -9.57
CA VAL A 73 -18.54 -9.06 -8.53
C VAL A 73 -17.38 -8.10 -8.72
N ARG A 74 -17.56 -6.84 -8.31
CA ARG A 74 -16.51 -5.80 -8.44
C ARG A 74 -15.62 -5.71 -7.21
N ASP A 75 -15.32 -6.84 -6.58
CA ASP A 75 -14.39 -6.89 -5.47
C ASP A 75 -12.98 -6.53 -5.96
N ASN A 76 -12.34 -5.65 -5.24
CA ASN A 76 -10.99 -5.18 -5.50
C ASN A 76 -10.30 -4.79 -4.18
N TYR A 77 -10.20 -5.75 -3.26
CA TYR A 77 -9.55 -5.51 -1.97
C TYR A 77 -8.07 -5.25 -2.14
N HIS A 78 -7.58 -4.16 -1.55
CA HIS A 78 -6.19 -3.73 -1.71
C HIS A 78 -5.24 -4.52 -0.83
N THR A 79 -4.07 -4.82 -1.37
CA THR A 79 -2.95 -5.49 -0.69
C THR A 79 -1.65 -5.02 -1.31
N VAL A 80 -0.68 -4.59 -0.50
CA VAL A 80 0.65 -4.23 -1.01
C VAL A 80 1.55 -5.45 -0.95
N LEU A 81 2.15 -5.78 -2.09
CA LEU A 81 3.14 -6.84 -2.24
C LEU A 81 4.50 -6.25 -2.63
N MET A 82 5.56 -6.73 -2.00
CA MET A 82 6.94 -6.26 -2.19
C MET A 82 7.88 -7.45 -2.35
N ALA A 83 8.80 -7.37 -3.31
CA ALA A 83 9.78 -8.43 -3.55
C ALA A 83 10.98 -8.31 -2.60
N ARG A 84 11.34 -9.39 -1.90
CA ARG A 84 12.55 -9.47 -1.05
C ARG A 84 13.83 -9.62 -1.88
N ASN A 85 13.72 -10.28 -3.03
CA ASN A 85 14.86 -10.66 -3.88
C ASN A 85 14.41 -10.81 -5.35
N MET A 86 15.32 -11.20 -6.24
CA MET A 86 15.03 -11.34 -7.68
C MET A 86 14.02 -12.46 -7.99
N ASP A 87 13.92 -13.48 -7.17
CA ASP A 87 12.90 -14.52 -7.38
C ASP A 87 11.51 -13.99 -6.99
N GLY A 88 11.43 -13.14 -5.94
CA GLY A 88 10.23 -12.37 -5.62
C GLY A 88 9.83 -11.39 -6.73
N VAL A 89 10.79 -10.73 -7.39
CA VAL A 89 10.49 -9.86 -8.57
C VAL A 89 9.87 -10.67 -9.70
N LYS A 90 10.42 -11.85 -10.01
CA LYS A 90 9.86 -12.74 -11.05
C LYS A 90 8.46 -13.24 -10.69
N GLU A 91 8.29 -13.68 -9.44
CA GLU A 91 7.00 -14.16 -8.92
C GLU A 91 5.95 -13.04 -8.96
N LEU A 92 6.28 -11.84 -8.47
CA LEU A 92 5.38 -10.70 -8.46
C LEU A 92 4.96 -10.30 -9.88
N ASN A 93 5.90 -10.25 -10.83
CA ASN A 93 5.62 -9.96 -12.24
C ASN A 93 4.74 -11.05 -12.88
N ALA A 94 4.96 -12.33 -12.55
CA ALA A 94 4.12 -13.42 -13.03
C ALA A 94 2.69 -13.31 -12.48
N LEU A 95 2.54 -12.99 -11.20
CA LEU A 95 1.25 -12.81 -10.54
C LEU A 95 0.48 -11.62 -11.14
N VAL A 96 1.16 -10.49 -11.35
CA VAL A 96 0.57 -9.31 -12.02
C VAL A 96 0.18 -9.64 -13.47
N SER A 97 1.01 -10.36 -14.20
CA SER A 97 0.70 -10.79 -15.58
C SER A 97 -0.56 -11.65 -15.60
N LYS A 98 -0.67 -12.61 -14.67
CA LYS A 98 -1.85 -13.45 -14.51
C LYS A 98 -3.10 -12.65 -14.17
N SER A 99 -2.98 -11.65 -13.28
CA SER A 99 -4.11 -10.79 -12.92
C SER A 99 -4.72 -10.03 -14.10
N CYS A 100 -3.96 -9.87 -15.19
CA CYS A 100 -4.37 -9.15 -16.38
C CYS A 100 -5.01 -10.05 -17.45
N ASP A 101 -5.04 -11.36 -17.28
CA ASP A 101 -5.67 -12.25 -18.24
C ASP A 101 -7.21 -12.13 -18.23
N LYS A 102 -7.86 -12.72 -19.24
CA LYS A 102 -9.31 -12.56 -19.44
C LYS A 102 -10.15 -13.12 -18.29
N GLU A 103 -9.66 -14.12 -17.58
CA GLU A 103 -10.40 -14.76 -16.48
C GLU A 103 -10.34 -13.90 -15.22
N HIS A 104 -9.17 -13.32 -14.93
CA HIS A 104 -8.93 -12.50 -13.74
C HIS A 104 -9.44 -11.06 -13.87
N PHE A 105 -9.46 -10.52 -15.09
CA PHE A 105 -9.82 -9.12 -15.32
C PHE A 105 -11.34 -8.92 -15.30
N TYR A 106 -11.83 -8.14 -14.33
CA TYR A 106 -13.20 -7.64 -14.32
C TYR A 106 -13.23 -6.21 -13.76
N TYR A 107 -13.36 -5.21 -14.63
CA TYR A 107 -13.16 -3.78 -14.41
C TYR A 107 -11.73 -3.39 -14.00
N THR A 108 -11.04 -4.22 -13.22
CA THR A 108 -9.63 -4.09 -12.90
C THR A 108 -8.97 -5.46 -12.92
N ASN A 109 -7.64 -5.50 -12.95
CA ASN A 109 -6.87 -6.74 -12.84
C ASN A 109 -6.83 -7.18 -11.37
N ARG A 110 -7.12 -8.46 -11.10
CA ARG A 110 -7.26 -9.02 -9.74
C ARG A 110 -6.59 -10.37 -9.66
N ILE A 111 -6.24 -10.77 -8.44
CA ILE A 111 -5.92 -12.15 -8.09
C ILE A 111 -6.91 -12.66 -7.04
N THR A 112 -7.04 -13.99 -6.94
CA THR A 112 -7.91 -14.58 -5.92
C THR A 112 -7.26 -14.58 -4.54
N PHE A 113 -8.07 -14.75 -3.48
CA PHE A 113 -7.56 -15.01 -2.13
C PHE A 113 -6.65 -16.24 -2.09
N ASP A 114 -6.97 -17.30 -2.84
CA ASP A 114 -6.12 -18.50 -2.90
C ASP A 114 -4.77 -18.22 -3.53
N GLU A 115 -4.70 -17.43 -4.59
CA GLU A 115 -3.43 -17.02 -5.20
C GLU A 115 -2.59 -16.18 -4.25
N PHE A 116 -3.21 -15.25 -3.52
CA PHE A 116 -2.52 -14.48 -2.47
C PHE A 116 -2.00 -15.38 -1.34
N LEU A 117 -2.80 -16.33 -0.88
CA LEU A 117 -2.40 -17.25 0.18
C LEU A 117 -1.23 -18.15 -0.24
N ASN A 118 -1.07 -18.40 -1.54
CA ASN A 118 -0.01 -19.25 -2.10
C ASN A 118 1.26 -18.49 -2.52
N ILE A 119 1.35 -17.16 -2.31
CA ILE A 119 2.61 -16.44 -2.57
C ILE A 119 3.73 -16.99 -1.68
N SER A 120 4.95 -17.03 -2.24
CA SER A 120 6.12 -17.56 -1.53
C SER A 120 6.67 -16.58 -0.49
N SER A 121 7.61 -17.04 0.32
CA SER A 121 8.36 -16.21 1.27
C SER A 121 9.30 -15.20 0.61
N ASN A 122 9.45 -15.22 -0.72
CA ASN A 122 10.20 -14.20 -1.48
C ASN A 122 9.41 -12.89 -1.63
N ILE A 123 8.14 -12.86 -1.23
CA ILE A 123 7.28 -11.69 -1.24
C ILE A 123 6.92 -11.30 0.18
N ILE A 124 7.02 -10.02 0.50
CA ILE A 124 6.47 -9.38 1.71
C ILE A 124 5.08 -8.87 1.37
N SER A 125 4.13 -9.03 2.29
CA SER A 125 2.76 -8.54 2.15
C SER A 125 2.35 -7.65 3.31
N THR A 126 1.64 -6.53 3.00
CA THR A 126 0.95 -5.70 3.99
C THR A 126 -0.54 -5.61 3.71
N SER A 127 -1.33 -5.34 4.74
CA SER A 127 -2.79 -5.30 4.63
C SER A 127 -3.34 -4.04 3.93
N ALA A 128 -2.48 -3.15 3.46
CA ALA A 128 -2.83 -1.92 2.75
C ALA A 128 -3.78 -0.96 3.51
N CYS A 129 -4.54 -0.14 2.78
CA CYS A 129 -5.37 0.96 3.27
C CYS A 129 -6.78 0.52 3.71
N LEU A 130 -7.74 1.45 3.79
CA LEU A 130 -9.15 1.17 4.12
C LEU A 130 -9.85 0.25 3.11
N ALA A 131 -9.31 0.08 1.91
CA ALA A 131 -9.79 -0.90 0.95
C ALA A 131 -9.29 -2.34 1.20
N SER A 132 -8.56 -2.57 2.29
CA SER A 132 -8.10 -3.89 2.75
C SER A 132 -9.24 -4.89 2.90
N PRO A 133 -9.02 -6.18 2.58
CA PRO A 133 -9.97 -7.22 2.95
C PRO A 133 -10.22 -7.28 4.46
N LEU A 134 -9.24 -6.92 5.30
CA LEU A 134 -9.39 -6.87 6.76
C LEU A 134 -10.27 -5.71 7.25
N ASN A 135 -10.57 -4.72 6.41
CA ASN A 135 -11.53 -3.67 6.71
C ASN A 135 -12.91 -3.96 6.09
N LYS A 136 -12.93 -4.47 4.88
CA LYS A 136 -14.17 -4.61 4.09
C LYS A 136 -14.92 -5.92 4.36
N LEU A 137 -14.24 -6.98 4.76
CA LEU A 137 -14.87 -8.23 5.18
C LEU A 137 -15.23 -8.17 6.68
N PRO A 138 -16.36 -8.75 7.11
CA PRO A 138 -16.62 -8.91 8.52
C PRO A 138 -15.61 -9.89 9.14
N ASP A 139 -15.29 -9.73 10.42
CA ASP A 139 -14.35 -10.62 11.13
C ASP A 139 -14.86 -12.07 11.28
N THR A 140 -16.18 -12.27 11.07
CA THR A 140 -16.83 -13.59 11.00
C THR A 140 -16.72 -14.26 9.62
N HIS A 141 -16.17 -13.57 8.61
CA HIS A 141 -15.99 -14.14 7.28
C HIS A 141 -15.06 -15.34 7.31
N PRO A 142 -15.39 -16.48 6.65
CA PRO A 142 -14.58 -17.71 6.73
C PRO A 142 -13.10 -17.53 6.38
N ARG A 143 -12.79 -16.65 5.43
CA ARG A 143 -11.43 -16.39 4.97
C ARG A 143 -10.69 -15.30 5.77
N TYR A 144 -11.38 -14.56 6.67
CA TYR A 144 -10.81 -13.40 7.35
C TYR A 144 -9.53 -13.71 8.12
N MET A 145 -9.56 -14.74 8.97
CA MET A 145 -8.41 -15.11 9.81
C MET A 145 -7.27 -15.71 8.99
N GLU A 146 -7.58 -16.42 7.92
CA GLU A 146 -6.58 -16.99 7.01
C GLU A 146 -5.82 -15.88 6.29
N LEU A 147 -6.53 -14.89 5.75
CA LEU A 147 -5.93 -13.69 5.14
C LEU A 147 -5.09 -12.92 6.16
N ALA A 148 -5.63 -12.67 7.36
CA ALA A 148 -4.92 -11.95 8.41
C ALA A 148 -3.59 -12.63 8.79
N GLN A 149 -3.58 -13.96 8.90
CA GLN A 149 -2.37 -14.73 9.21
C GLN A 149 -1.36 -14.78 8.07
N LYS A 150 -1.81 -14.62 6.82
CA LYS A 150 -0.92 -14.60 5.65
C LYS A 150 -0.08 -13.34 5.58
N TYR A 151 -0.61 -12.17 5.94
CA TYR A 151 0.14 -10.93 5.92
C TYR A 151 1.40 -11.00 6.78
N ASP A 152 2.50 -10.46 6.27
CA ASP A 152 3.72 -10.26 7.06
C ASP A 152 3.53 -9.11 8.05
N PHE A 153 2.84 -8.05 7.64
CA PHE A 153 2.55 -6.87 8.46
C PHE A 153 1.09 -6.44 8.32
N LEU A 154 0.52 -5.94 9.40
CA LEU A 154 -0.77 -5.25 9.41
C LEU A 154 -0.50 -3.73 9.31
N GLU A 155 -0.99 -3.11 8.24
CA GLU A 155 -0.71 -1.71 7.94
C GLU A 155 -1.67 -0.77 8.68
N VAL A 156 -1.10 0.16 9.46
CA VAL A 156 -1.83 1.24 10.14
C VAL A 156 -1.49 2.58 9.49
N GLN A 157 -2.48 3.46 9.34
CA GLN A 157 -2.33 4.77 8.69
C GLN A 157 -2.78 5.89 9.62
N ALA A 158 -2.14 7.06 9.51
CA ALA A 158 -2.31 8.17 10.45
C ALA A 158 -3.44 9.16 10.09
N HIS A 159 -4.34 8.82 9.14
CA HIS A 159 -5.43 9.69 8.74
C HIS A 159 -6.42 9.90 9.89
N ASN A 160 -6.69 11.17 10.23
CA ASN A 160 -7.61 11.54 11.32
C ASN A 160 -9.06 11.49 10.83
N HIS A 161 -9.56 10.29 10.60
CA HIS A 161 -10.90 10.01 10.12
C HIS A 161 -11.52 8.86 10.94
N PRO A 162 -12.82 8.90 11.28
CA PRO A 162 -13.46 7.91 12.15
C PRO A 162 -13.26 6.45 11.68
N GLU A 163 -13.44 6.17 10.38
CA GLU A 163 -13.25 4.81 9.83
C GLU A 163 -11.80 4.34 10.00
N GLN A 164 -10.82 5.20 9.73
CA GLN A 164 -9.40 4.86 9.88
C GLN A 164 -9.02 4.63 11.35
N ILE A 165 -9.53 5.47 12.25
CA ILE A 165 -9.31 5.32 13.69
C ILE A 165 -9.85 3.97 14.17
N GLU A 166 -11.05 3.61 13.76
CA GLU A 166 -11.67 2.34 14.15
C GLU A 166 -10.93 1.15 13.53
N PHE A 167 -10.54 1.25 12.26
CA PHE A 167 -9.76 0.21 11.60
C PHE A 167 -8.40 0.00 12.28
N ASN A 168 -7.69 1.07 12.60
CA ASN A 168 -6.42 1.00 13.32
C ASN A 168 -6.58 0.28 14.68
N LYS A 169 -7.61 0.60 15.46
CA LYS A 169 -7.89 -0.08 16.75
C LYS A 169 -8.13 -1.58 16.57
N ARG A 170 -8.89 -1.96 15.53
CA ARG A 170 -9.10 -3.37 15.19
C ARG A 170 -7.81 -4.06 14.79
N LEU A 171 -6.95 -3.41 14.00
CA LEU A 171 -5.66 -3.96 13.60
C LEU A 171 -4.70 -4.13 14.78
N VAL A 172 -4.68 -3.22 15.75
CA VAL A 172 -3.90 -3.38 16.99
C VAL A 172 -4.38 -4.61 17.79
N ALA A 173 -5.68 -4.76 17.95
CA ALA A 173 -6.24 -5.92 18.65
C ALA A 173 -5.93 -7.23 17.91
N LEU A 174 -6.07 -7.22 16.58
CA LEU A 174 -5.76 -8.36 15.71
C LEU A 174 -4.27 -8.70 15.76
N SER A 175 -3.37 -7.72 15.65
CA SER A 175 -1.91 -7.87 15.77
C SER A 175 -1.53 -8.62 17.05
N LYS A 176 -2.06 -8.19 18.20
CA LYS A 176 -1.83 -8.85 19.50
C LYS A 176 -2.38 -10.28 19.54
N LYS A 177 -3.54 -10.50 18.94
CA LYS A 177 -4.20 -11.81 18.90
C LYS A 177 -3.44 -12.84 18.07
N ILE A 178 -2.89 -12.44 16.93
CA ILE A 178 -2.24 -13.37 15.97
C ILE A 178 -0.71 -13.28 15.94
N GLY A 179 -0.12 -12.36 16.72
CA GLY A 179 1.34 -12.17 16.80
C GLY A 179 1.96 -11.57 15.52
N LYS A 180 1.20 -10.81 14.74
CA LYS A 180 1.70 -10.15 13.52
C LYS A 180 2.10 -8.71 13.83
N PRO A 181 3.27 -8.23 13.34
CA PRO A 181 3.71 -6.87 13.59
C PRO A 181 2.84 -5.84 12.82
N LEU A 182 2.70 -4.66 13.41
CA LEU A 182 2.15 -3.49 12.74
C LEU A 182 3.23 -2.83 11.88
N ILE A 183 2.82 -2.17 10.80
CA ILE A 183 3.68 -1.32 9.96
C ILE A 183 2.94 -0.03 9.60
N ALA A 184 3.64 1.11 9.62
CA ALA A 184 3.03 2.38 9.25
C ALA A 184 3.05 2.58 7.73
N GLY A 185 1.88 2.68 7.11
CA GLY A 185 1.70 3.09 5.73
C GLY A 185 1.25 4.55 5.62
N THR A 186 1.45 5.15 4.46
CA THR A 186 1.05 6.55 4.20
C THR A 186 0.11 6.70 3.01
N ASP A 187 0.03 5.68 2.17
CA ASP A 187 -0.78 5.70 0.94
C ASP A 187 -0.59 7.01 0.15
N THR A 188 0.68 7.40 0.00
CA THR A 188 1.04 8.72 -0.51
C THR A 188 0.78 8.82 -2.01
N HIS A 189 -0.05 9.78 -2.42
CA HIS A 189 -0.36 10.05 -3.83
C HIS A 189 0.26 11.36 -4.35
N SER A 190 0.83 12.18 -3.47
CA SER A 190 1.34 13.50 -3.82
C SER A 190 2.64 13.82 -3.09
N SER A 191 3.65 14.28 -3.82
CA SER A 191 4.93 14.69 -3.23
C SER A 191 4.87 16.02 -2.47
N SER A 192 3.82 16.81 -2.70
CA SER A 192 3.64 18.14 -2.10
C SER A 192 2.18 18.57 -2.15
N LYS A 193 1.84 19.65 -1.42
CA LYS A 193 0.50 20.29 -1.48
C LYS A 193 0.12 20.71 -2.89
N TYR A 194 1.07 21.28 -3.65
CA TYR A 194 0.84 21.63 -5.05
C TYR A 194 0.46 20.39 -5.90
N LYS A 195 1.15 19.26 -5.70
CA LYS A 195 0.80 18.01 -6.40
C LYS A 195 -0.55 17.45 -5.94
N ALA A 196 -0.94 17.64 -4.68
CA ALA A 196 -2.27 17.29 -4.19
C ALA A 196 -3.37 18.13 -4.85
N GLU A 197 -3.15 19.43 -5.05
CA GLU A 197 -4.06 20.30 -5.81
C GLU A 197 -4.18 19.85 -7.27
N CYS A 198 -3.07 19.50 -7.92
CA CYS A 198 -3.07 18.94 -9.28
C CYS A 198 -3.86 17.63 -9.35
N ARG A 199 -3.70 16.73 -8.34
CA ARG A 199 -4.49 15.49 -8.22
C ARG A 199 -5.97 15.78 -8.09
N ALA A 200 -6.36 16.72 -7.24
CA ALA A 200 -7.76 17.10 -7.06
C ALA A 200 -8.39 17.60 -8.38
N ILE A 201 -7.68 18.42 -9.15
CA ILE A 201 -8.12 18.88 -10.47
C ILE A 201 -8.26 17.71 -11.44
N LEU A 202 -7.30 16.77 -11.45
CA LEU A 202 -7.33 15.57 -12.29
C LEU A 202 -8.57 14.72 -11.98
N LEU A 203 -8.84 14.42 -10.71
CA LEU A 203 -10.00 13.65 -10.27
C LEU A 203 -11.31 14.34 -10.65
N ALA A 204 -11.43 15.64 -10.37
CA ALA A 204 -12.60 16.43 -10.73
C ALA A 204 -12.84 16.42 -12.24
N SER A 205 -11.80 16.54 -13.06
CA SER A 205 -11.91 16.50 -14.55
C SER A 205 -12.42 15.17 -15.08
N LYS A 206 -12.31 14.09 -14.31
CA LYS A 206 -12.77 12.73 -14.65
C LYS A 206 -14.04 12.32 -13.89
N HIS A 207 -14.65 13.24 -13.14
CA HIS A 207 -15.80 12.97 -12.29
C HIS A 207 -15.56 11.75 -11.36
N LYS A 208 -14.31 11.61 -10.89
CA LYS A 208 -13.93 10.59 -9.91
C LYS A 208 -14.00 11.15 -8.50
N SER A 209 -14.51 10.32 -7.59
CA SER A 209 -14.49 10.56 -6.15
C SER A 209 -14.27 9.23 -5.44
N TYR A 210 -13.50 9.27 -4.38
CA TYR A 210 -13.24 8.16 -3.47
C TYR A 210 -14.03 8.32 -2.15
N GLY A 211 -15.07 9.16 -2.16
CA GLY A 211 -15.89 9.43 -0.99
C GLY A 211 -15.12 10.19 0.09
N ASP A 212 -15.19 9.70 1.33
CA ASP A 212 -14.56 10.35 2.48
C ASP A 212 -13.02 10.37 2.39
N GLU A 213 -12.41 9.46 1.60
CA GLU A 213 -10.96 9.43 1.36
C GLU A 213 -10.46 10.67 0.59
N ASP A 214 -11.33 11.35 -0.15
CA ASP A 214 -10.98 12.61 -0.84
C ASP A 214 -10.55 13.72 0.14
N ALA A 215 -10.90 13.60 1.42
CA ALA A 215 -10.50 14.51 2.49
C ALA A 215 -9.15 14.16 3.14
N PHE A 216 -8.54 13.02 2.79
CA PHE A 216 -7.28 12.60 3.39
C PHE A 216 -6.11 13.43 2.85
N ASP A 217 -5.19 13.79 3.75
CA ASP A 217 -3.91 14.36 3.36
C ASP A 217 -2.96 13.24 2.89
N LEU A 218 -3.02 12.91 1.61
CA LEU A 218 -2.18 11.90 0.95
C LEU A 218 -0.86 12.49 0.42
N THR A 219 -0.37 13.60 1.01
CA THR A 219 0.95 14.13 0.68
C THR A 219 2.06 13.37 1.40
N TYR A 220 3.28 13.44 0.85
CA TYR A 220 4.46 12.90 1.50
C TYR A 220 4.61 13.45 2.92
N LYS A 221 5.03 12.59 3.84
CA LYS A 221 5.28 12.92 5.24
C LYS A 221 6.72 12.57 5.64
N THR A 222 7.37 13.48 6.33
CA THR A 222 8.60 13.21 7.06
C THR A 222 8.31 12.33 8.28
N TYR A 223 9.35 11.81 8.92
CA TYR A 223 9.21 11.03 10.16
C TYR A 223 8.46 11.82 11.24
N ASP A 224 8.88 13.08 11.50
CA ASP A 224 8.29 13.91 12.55
C ASP A 224 6.82 14.25 12.27
N GLU A 225 6.49 14.55 11.00
CA GLU A 225 5.11 14.78 10.58
C GLU A 225 4.24 13.54 10.76
N LEU A 226 4.75 12.36 10.44
CA LEU A 226 3.99 11.10 10.60
C LEU A 226 3.78 10.77 12.09
N VAL A 227 4.80 10.95 12.93
CA VAL A 227 4.68 10.82 14.39
C VAL A 227 3.61 11.75 14.94
N GLU A 228 3.62 13.02 14.54
CA GLU A 228 2.63 14.00 14.97
C GLU A 228 1.21 13.64 14.50
N MET A 229 1.07 13.14 13.27
CA MET A 229 -0.22 12.69 12.75
C MET A 229 -0.80 11.53 13.57
N PHE A 230 0.00 10.51 13.92
CA PHE A 230 -0.44 9.41 14.80
C PHE A 230 -0.79 9.91 16.19
N ARG A 231 0.00 10.84 16.73
CA ARG A 231 -0.28 11.45 18.04
C ARG A 231 -1.63 12.17 18.05
N VAL A 232 -1.90 12.96 17.01
CA VAL A 232 -3.18 13.70 16.86
C VAL A 232 -4.35 12.76 16.63
N GLN A 233 -4.17 11.70 15.83
CA GLN A 233 -5.19 10.69 15.57
C GLN A 233 -5.60 9.96 16.86
N GLY A 234 -4.65 9.62 17.74
CA GLY A 234 -4.88 9.01 19.05
C GLY A 234 -5.50 7.60 19.02
N ALA A 235 -5.43 6.90 17.87
CA ALA A 235 -5.95 5.54 17.75
C ALA A 235 -5.03 4.48 18.36
N LEU A 236 -3.71 4.71 18.34
CA LEU A 236 -2.67 3.83 18.85
C LEU A 236 -1.94 4.47 20.03
N PRO A 237 -1.50 3.67 21.03
CA PRO A 237 -0.51 4.10 21.99
C PRO A 237 0.81 4.52 21.31
N GLU A 238 1.57 5.42 21.93
CA GLU A 238 2.81 5.97 21.37
C GLU A 238 3.82 4.87 21.00
N GLU A 239 4.06 3.92 21.87
CA GLU A 239 4.96 2.79 21.64
C GLU A 239 4.57 1.98 20.39
N GLU A 240 3.27 1.77 20.16
CA GLU A 240 2.75 0.99 19.04
C GLU A 240 2.96 1.70 17.70
N TYR A 241 2.66 3.01 17.61
CA TYR A 241 2.86 3.70 16.34
C TYR A 241 4.35 3.99 16.06
N LEU A 242 5.16 4.26 17.06
CA LEU A 242 6.61 4.39 16.88
C LEU A 242 7.21 3.07 16.35
N THR A 243 6.84 1.95 16.98
CA THR A 243 7.24 0.62 16.51
C THR A 243 6.76 0.35 15.07
N ALA A 244 5.52 0.72 14.74
CA ALA A 244 4.99 0.54 13.38
C ALA A 244 5.77 1.37 12.34
N ILE A 245 6.20 2.59 12.68
CA ILE A 245 7.05 3.42 11.82
C ILE A 245 8.44 2.78 11.66
N GLU A 246 9.08 2.36 12.76
CA GLU A 246 10.40 1.70 12.73
C GLU A 246 10.37 0.38 11.95
N ASN A 247 9.26 -0.37 11.98
CA ASN A 247 9.10 -1.60 11.22
C ASN A 247 9.19 -1.41 9.70
N THR A 248 9.03 -0.19 9.19
CA THR A 248 9.28 0.10 7.76
C THR A 248 10.73 -0.16 7.37
N ASN A 249 11.68 -0.12 8.32
CA ASN A 249 13.08 -0.43 8.09
C ASN A 249 13.30 -1.92 7.77
N GLN A 250 12.42 -2.81 8.20
CA GLN A 250 12.52 -4.27 7.91
C GLN A 250 12.22 -4.62 6.45
N LEU A 251 11.68 -3.69 5.66
CA LEU A 251 11.34 -3.95 4.26
C LEU A 251 12.57 -4.01 3.35
N TYR A 252 13.73 -3.55 3.82
CA TYR A 252 14.95 -3.49 2.99
C TYR A 252 16.20 -4.11 3.66
N ASP A 253 16.04 -4.78 4.79
CA ASP A 253 17.07 -5.62 5.39
C ASP A 253 17.08 -7.00 4.71
#